data_84562de247dbba600a6182840a1d7b67
#
_entry.id   84562de247dbba600a6182840a1d7b67
#
_cell.length_a   1.000
_cell.length_b   1.000
_cell.length_c   1.000
_cell.angle_alpha   90.00
_cell.angle_beta   90.00
_cell.angle_gamma   90.00
#
_symmetry.space_group_name_H-M   'P 1'
#
loop_
_entity.id
_entity.type
_entity.pdbx_description
1 polymer ?
#
loop_
_entity_poly.entity_id
_entity_poly.type
_entity_poly.pdbx_seq_one_letter_code
_entity_poly.pdbx_strand_id
1 'polypeptide(L)'
;IVLLALVVLHLLALHEVGHTLGLGHNFIATQLLSPDELYSAEITRERGLSASVMDYAPAHLAPPGREQGLYYEIEPGVYDRWAIEYGYSEALADPVAEEARLSAILARSTEPGHAFGNDSDDMRSPGAGIDPRIMLGDYSSDAIRYAEDRLKLLSETTAELLERYEADAYL
;
A
#
# COMPACT_ATOMS: atom_id res chain seq x y z
N ILE A 1 14.40 -16.12 -5.23
CA ILE A 1 13.72 -15.68 -6.48
C ILE A 1 12.32 -16.30 -6.55
N VAL A 2 12.14 -17.62 -6.48
CA VAL A 2 10.82 -18.28 -6.61
C VAL A 2 9.84 -17.79 -5.56
N LEU A 3 10.22 -17.71 -4.29
CA LEU A 3 9.36 -17.24 -3.21
C LEU A 3 8.89 -15.79 -3.45
N LEU A 4 9.77 -14.90 -3.87
CA LEU A 4 9.42 -13.51 -4.16
C LEU A 4 8.43 -13.42 -5.33
N ALA A 5 8.62 -14.21 -6.37
CA ALA A 5 7.69 -14.29 -7.50
C ALA A 5 6.29 -14.76 -7.06
N LEU A 6 6.21 -15.72 -6.13
CA LEU A 6 4.94 -16.19 -5.58
C LEU A 6 4.24 -15.11 -4.75
N VAL A 7 4.97 -14.31 -3.99
CA VAL A 7 4.40 -13.18 -3.22
C VAL A 7 3.85 -12.11 -4.16
N VAL A 8 4.59 -11.77 -5.23
CA VAL A 8 4.10 -10.81 -6.25
C VAL A 8 2.84 -11.32 -6.94
N LEU A 9 2.81 -12.60 -7.34
CA LEU A 9 1.62 -13.20 -7.95
C LEU A 9 0.43 -13.24 -6.98
N HIS A 10 0.69 -13.44 -5.68
CA HIS A 10 -0.34 -13.42 -4.65
C HIS A 10 -0.94 -12.01 -4.52
N LEU A 11 -0.10 -10.97 -4.41
CA LEU A 11 -0.57 -9.58 -4.37
C LEU A 11 -1.37 -9.23 -5.63
N LEU A 12 -0.86 -9.59 -6.81
CA LEU A 12 -1.58 -9.37 -8.07
C LEU A 12 -2.95 -10.05 -8.06
N ALA A 13 -3.03 -11.29 -7.59
CA ALA A 13 -4.30 -11.99 -7.48
C ALA A 13 -5.28 -11.29 -6.52
N LEU A 14 -4.82 -10.81 -5.38
CA LEU A 14 -5.64 -10.04 -4.43
C LEU A 14 -6.16 -8.75 -5.08
N HIS A 15 -5.30 -8.02 -5.80
CA HIS A 15 -5.63 -6.80 -6.52
C HIS A 15 -6.72 -7.06 -7.59
N GLU A 16 -6.51 -8.02 -8.48
CA GLU A 16 -7.46 -8.35 -9.54
C GLU A 16 -8.80 -8.88 -9.00
N VAL A 17 -8.77 -9.66 -7.91
CA VAL A 17 -9.99 -10.07 -7.21
C VAL A 17 -10.70 -8.85 -6.62
N GLY A 18 -9.97 -7.87 -6.06
CA GLY A 18 -10.53 -6.60 -5.61
C GLY A 18 -11.34 -5.91 -6.71
N HIS A 19 -10.79 -5.82 -7.93
CA HIS A 19 -11.51 -5.27 -9.08
C HIS A 19 -12.77 -6.07 -9.43
N THR A 20 -12.73 -7.39 -9.35
CA THR A 20 -13.93 -8.23 -9.60
C THR A 20 -15.00 -8.03 -8.55
N LEU A 21 -14.63 -7.60 -7.34
CA LEU A 21 -15.54 -7.23 -6.25
C LEU A 21 -15.99 -5.76 -6.32
N GLY A 22 -15.58 -5.01 -7.34
CA GLY A 22 -15.98 -3.63 -7.55
C GLY A 22 -15.13 -2.58 -6.86
N LEU A 23 -13.99 -2.95 -6.27
CA LEU A 23 -13.04 -1.99 -5.72
C LEU A 23 -12.31 -1.27 -6.85
N GLY A 24 -12.20 0.05 -6.76
CA GLY A 24 -11.32 0.87 -7.59
C GLY A 24 -9.92 0.99 -6.97
N HIS A 25 -8.96 1.51 -7.75
CA HIS A 25 -7.65 1.85 -7.21
C HIS A 25 -7.77 2.80 -6.01
N ASN A 26 -6.87 2.66 -5.05
CA ASN A 26 -6.80 3.52 -3.87
C ASN A 26 -5.35 3.95 -3.59
N PHE A 27 -4.90 5.00 -4.29
CA PHE A 27 -3.51 5.50 -4.27
C PHE A 27 -3.16 6.38 -3.06
N ILE A 28 -4.03 6.49 -2.07
CA ILE A 28 -3.72 7.08 -0.77
C ILE A 28 -3.48 6.01 0.30
N ALA A 29 -3.69 4.75 -0.03
CA ALA A 29 -3.63 3.66 0.92
C ALA A 29 -2.23 3.44 1.51
N THR A 30 -1.16 3.76 0.78
CA THR A 30 0.22 3.70 1.23
C THR A 30 0.57 4.70 2.33
N GLN A 31 -0.30 5.69 2.61
CA GLN A 31 -0.14 6.66 3.70
C GLN A 31 -0.46 6.09 5.11
N LEU A 32 -0.75 4.79 5.22
CA LEU A 32 -1.18 4.13 6.46
C LEU A 32 -0.17 4.24 7.60
N LEU A 33 1.12 4.07 7.31
CA LEU A 33 2.19 3.96 8.30
C LEU A 33 3.12 5.17 8.27
N SER A 34 3.61 5.58 9.44
CA SER A 34 4.76 6.49 9.52
C SER A 34 6.04 5.79 9.04
N PRO A 35 7.12 6.52 8.71
CA PRO A 35 8.38 5.90 8.30
C PRO A 35 8.96 4.92 9.33
N ASP A 36 8.84 5.25 10.61
CA ASP A 36 9.37 4.38 11.67
C ASP A 36 8.53 3.11 11.84
N GLU A 37 7.21 3.18 11.67
CA GLU A 37 6.32 2.02 11.64
C GLU A 37 6.57 1.17 10.39
N LEU A 38 6.74 1.79 9.23
CA LEU A 38 7.00 1.12 7.96
C LEU A 38 8.29 0.28 8.00
N TYR A 39 9.32 0.77 8.72
CA TYR A 39 10.58 0.06 8.91
C TYR A 39 10.60 -0.87 10.13
N SER A 40 9.47 -1.10 10.78
CA SER A 40 9.31 -2.10 11.83
C SER A 40 8.74 -3.39 11.24
N ALA A 41 9.56 -4.44 11.22
CA ALA A 41 9.13 -5.76 10.74
C ALA A 41 7.98 -6.35 11.58
N GLU A 42 7.86 -6.00 12.86
CA GLU A 42 6.76 -6.40 13.73
C GLU A 42 5.45 -5.70 13.30
N ILE A 43 5.47 -4.37 13.19
CA ILE A 43 4.28 -3.58 12.83
C ILE A 43 3.77 -3.94 11.44
N THR A 44 4.68 -4.08 10.46
CA THR A 44 4.28 -4.42 9.09
C THR A 44 3.73 -5.84 8.96
N ARG A 45 4.15 -6.80 9.80
CA ARG A 45 3.53 -8.13 9.85
C ARG A 45 2.14 -8.11 10.47
N GLU A 46 1.88 -7.20 11.42
CA GLU A 46 0.59 -7.09 12.10
C GLU A 46 -0.44 -6.26 11.31
N ARG A 47 0.00 -5.14 10.74
CA ARG A 47 -0.89 -4.14 10.14
C ARG A 47 -0.87 -4.10 8.62
N GLY A 48 0.06 -4.83 7.97
CA GLY A 48 0.37 -4.68 6.55
C GLY A 48 1.25 -3.47 6.26
N LEU A 49 1.58 -3.28 4.99
CA LEU A 49 2.36 -2.14 4.49
C LEU A 49 1.46 -0.98 4.03
N SER A 50 0.24 -1.30 3.61
CA SER A 50 -0.73 -0.40 3.02
C SER A 50 -2.14 -0.66 3.57
N ALA A 51 -3.01 0.33 3.48
CA ALA A 51 -4.42 0.19 3.84
C ALA A 51 -5.22 -0.60 2.81
N SER A 52 -4.71 -0.79 1.59
CA SER A 52 -5.42 -1.47 0.50
C SER A 52 -4.46 -2.17 -0.46
N VAL A 53 -4.86 -3.34 -0.93
CA VAL A 53 -4.20 -4.04 -2.03
C VAL A 53 -4.49 -3.40 -3.40
N MET A 54 -5.37 -2.39 -3.44
CA MET A 54 -5.73 -1.66 -4.65
C MET A 54 -4.78 -0.51 -4.97
N ASP A 55 -3.67 -0.37 -4.25
CA ASP A 55 -2.60 0.56 -4.56
C ASP A 55 -1.51 -0.11 -5.43
N TYR A 56 -0.78 0.69 -6.20
CA TYR A 56 0.41 0.26 -6.95
C TYR A 56 1.68 0.53 -6.15
N ALA A 57 1.72 -0.02 -4.96
CA ALA A 57 2.84 0.13 -4.06
C ALA A 57 4.11 -0.59 -4.58
N PRO A 58 5.31 -0.01 -4.43
CA PRO A 58 6.56 -0.64 -4.86
C PRO A 58 6.98 -1.76 -3.91
N ALA A 59 8.01 -2.51 -4.28
CA ALA A 59 8.66 -3.40 -3.32
C ALA A 59 9.19 -2.58 -2.12
N HIS A 60 8.75 -2.96 -0.93
CA HIS A 60 9.27 -2.36 0.30
C HIS A 60 10.65 -2.94 0.62
N LEU A 61 11.65 -2.08 0.64
CA LEU A 61 13.02 -2.44 1.01
C LEU A 61 13.43 -1.64 2.25
N ALA A 62 13.73 -2.35 3.31
CA ALA A 62 14.24 -1.73 4.53
C ALA A 62 15.61 -1.07 4.27
N PRO A 63 15.86 0.13 4.83
CA PRO A 63 17.16 0.77 4.73
C PRO A 63 18.24 -0.04 5.47
N PRO A 64 19.53 0.15 5.15
CA PRO A 64 20.62 -0.53 5.83
C PRO A 64 20.54 -0.40 7.36
N GLY A 65 20.75 -1.52 8.06
CA GLY A 65 20.70 -1.57 9.51
C GLY A 65 19.31 -1.76 10.12
N ARG A 66 18.26 -1.83 9.31
CA ARG A 66 16.90 -2.21 9.73
C ARG A 66 16.59 -3.66 9.33
N GLU A 67 15.77 -4.33 10.14
CA GLU A 67 15.26 -5.66 9.78
C GLU A 67 14.31 -5.56 8.60
N GLN A 68 14.48 -6.41 7.59
CA GLN A 68 13.54 -6.51 6.48
C GLN A 68 12.27 -7.23 6.94
N GLY A 69 11.14 -6.53 6.91
CA GLY A 69 9.82 -7.09 7.11
C GLY A 69 9.22 -7.64 5.81
N LEU A 70 7.96 -7.31 5.55
CA LEU A 70 7.29 -7.66 4.29
C LEU A 70 7.91 -6.90 3.12
N TYR A 71 8.03 -7.56 1.96
CA TYR A 71 8.40 -6.91 0.71
C TYR A 71 7.20 -6.35 -0.04
N TYR A 72 6.05 -6.98 0.14
CA TYR A 72 4.79 -6.66 -0.51
C TYR A 72 3.65 -6.97 0.46
N GLU A 73 2.49 -6.40 0.19
CA GLU A 73 1.24 -6.77 0.83
C GLU A 73 0.92 -8.26 0.60
N ILE A 74 0.43 -8.92 1.64
CA ILE A 74 0.09 -10.35 1.61
C ILE A 74 -1.35 -10.62 2.03
N GLU A 75 -2.07 -9.59 2.49
CA GLU A 75 -3.48 -9.67 2.90
C GLU A 75 -4.20 -8.38 2.52
N PRO A 76 -5.55 -8.42 2.35
CA PRO A 76 -6.35 -7.22 2.21
C PRO A 76 -6.17 -6.26 3.38
N GLY A 77 -6.00 -4.97 3.08
CA GLY A 77 -5.82 -3.93 4.07
C GLY A 77 -7.09 -3.55 4.82
N VAL A 78 -6.97 -2.59 5.73
CA VAL A 78 -8.11 -2.11 6.55
C VAL A 78 -9.18 -1.44 5.70
N TYR A 79 -8.79 -0.71 4.64
CA TYR A 79 -9.71 -0.13 3.68
C TYR A 79 -10.50 -1.20 2.91
N ASP A 80 -9.81 -2.22 2.40
CA ASP A 80 -10.44 -3.29 1.62
C ASP A 80 -11.50 -4.00 2.45
N ARG A 81 -11.15 -4.37 3.68
CA ARG A 81 -12.08 -5.05 4.60
C ARG A 81 -13.29 -4.20 4.92
N TRP A 82 -13.11 -2.89 5.16
CA TRP A 82 -14.19 -1.94 5.40
C TRP A 82 -15.11 -1.77 4.18
N ALA A 83 -14.53 -1.63 2.98
CA ALA A 83 -15.28 -1.51 1.75
C ALA A 83 -16.08 -2.79 1.42
N ILE A 84 -15.49 -3.96 1.64
CA ILE A 84 -16.16 -5.25 1.47
C ILE A 84 -17.25 -5.45 2.54
N GLU A 85 -17.03 -5.05 3.78
CA GLU A 85 -18.07 -5.07 4.81
C GLU A 85 -19.30 -4.26 4.38
N TYR A 86 -19.08 -3.06 3.82
CA TYR A 86 -20.17 -2.23 3.32
C TYR A 86 -20.93 -2.88 2.15
N GLY A 87 -20.21 -3.42 1.18
CA GLY A 87 -20.79 -3.92 -0.07
C GLY A 87 -21.36 -5.34 0.02
N TYR A 88 -20.84 -6.18 0.92
CA TYR A 88 -21.07 -7.63 0.90
C TYR A 88 -21.55 -8.25 2.21
N SER A 89 -21.67 -7.48 3.29
CA SER A 89 -22.28 -8.02 4.51
C SER A 89 -23.78 -8.27 4.32
N GLU A 90 -24.29 -9.29 5.00
CA GLU A 90 -25.69 -9.70 4.88
C GLU A 90 -26.64 -8.55 5.25
N ALA A 91 -27.58 -8.24 4.37
CA ALA A 91 -28.54 -7.18 4.57
C ALA A 91 -29.60 -7.59 5.62
N LEU A 92 -30.01 -6.64 6.45
CA LEU A 92 -31.08 -6.83 7.41
C LEU A 92 -32.45 -6.78 6.71
N ALA A 93 -33.39 -7.59 7.19
CA ALA A 93 -34.73 -7.66 6.61
C ALA A 93 -35.57 -6.37 6.84
N ASP A 94 -35.29 -5.62 7.90
CA ASP A 94 -35.91 -4.33 8.17
C ASP A 94 -35.14 -3.21 7.47
N PRO A 95 -35.75 -2.46 6.53
CA PRO A 95 -35.08 -1.39 5.80
C PRO A 95 -34.53 -0.27 6.70
N VAL A 96 -35.20 0.05 7.79
CA VAL A 96 -34.76 1.12 8.72
C VAL A 96 -33.51 0.66 9.49
N ALA A 97 -33.51 -0.59 9.95
CA ALA A 97 -32.34 -1.17 10.61
C ALA A 97 -31.16 -1.33 9.63
N GLU A 98 -31.42 -1.64 8.35
CA GLU A 98 -30.41 -1.75 7.31
C GLU A 98 -29.76 -0.39 7.00
N GLU A 99 -30.58 0.67 6.84
CA GLU A 99 -30.05 2.01 6.65
C GLU A 99 -29.17 2.48 7.83
N ALA A 100 -29.61 2.18 9.05
CA ALA A 100 -28.82 2.49 10.25
C ALA A 100 -27.49 1.72 10.29
N ARG A 101 -27.50 0.44 9.91
CA ARG A 101 -26.31 -0.41 9.82
C ARG A 101 -25.32 0.13 8.78
N LEU A 102 -25.76 0.43 7.56
CA LEU A 102 -24.93 0.98 6.50
C LEU A 102 -24.36 2.34 6.89
N SER A 103 -25.17 3.20 7.51
CA SER A 103 -24.73 4.50 8.02
C SER A 103 -23.64 4.35 9.09
N ALA A 104 -23.75 3.36 9.96
CA ALA A 104 -22.72 3.08 10.98
C ALA A 104 -21.41 2.61 10.35
N ILE A 105 -21.45 1.78 9.28
CA ILE A 105 -20.25 1.38 8.54
C ILE A 105 -19.62 2.61 7.87
N LEU A 106 -20.40 3.44 7.19
CA LEU A 106 -19.93 4.65 6.51
C LEU A 106 -19.36 5.71 7.48
N ALA A 107 -19.88 5.78 8.71
CA ALA A 107 -19.37 6.71 9.72
C ALA A 107 -17.89 6.49 10.06
N ARG A 108 -17.34 5.30 9.78
CA ARG A 108 -15.92 4.98 9.95
C ARG A 108 -15.02 5.50 8.81
N SER A 109 -15.57 6.17 7.81
CA SER A 109 -14.80 6.71 6.67
C SER A 109 -13.67 7.67 7.06
N THR A 110 -13.73 8.25 8.24
CA THR A 110 -12.70 9.16 8.78
C THR A 110 -11.67 8.47 9.66
N GLU A 111 -11.78 7.17 9.87
CA GLU A 111 -10.80 6.40 10.62
C GLU A 111 -9.47 6.27 9.84
N PRO A 112 -8.34 6.15 10.55
CA PRO A 112 -7.05 5.94 9.90
C PRO A 112 -7.07 4.71 8.97
N GLY A 113 -6.60 4.90 7.74
CA GLY A 113 -6.57 3.86 6.73
C GLY A 113 -7.86 3.71 5.89
N HIS A 114 -8.95 4.45 6.18
CA HIS A 114 -10.17 4.43 5.37
C HIS A 114 -10.23 5.56 4.32
N ALA A 115 -9.17 6.35 4.17
CA ALA A 115 -9.09 7.35 3.12
C ALA A 115 -9.11 6.70 1.73
N PHE A 116 -9.66 7.43 0.76
CA PHE A 116 -9.76 6.98 -0.63
C PHE A 116 -9.30 8.08 -1.59
N GLY A 117 -8.49 7.70 -2.56
CA GLY A 117 -8.10 8.55 -3.67
C GLY A 117 -7.73 7.67 -4.87
N ASN A 118 -8.34 7.95 -6.02
CA ASN A 118 -8.25 7.09 -7.19
C ASN A 118 -7.46 7.72 -8.36
N ASP A 119 -7.53 7.06 -9.52
CA ASP A 119 -6.87 7.49 -10.77
C ASP A 119 -7.21 8.93 -11.19
N SER A 120 -8.39 9.44 -10.82
CA SER A 120 -8.79 10.81 -11.14
C SER A 120 -8.12 11.85 -10.23
N ASP A 121 -7.68 11.43 -9.06
CA ASP A 121 -7.10 12.26 -8.02
C ASP A 121 -5.56 12.21 -8.03
N ASP A 122 -4.99 11.24 -8.77
CA ASP A 122 -3.55 11.02 -8.89
C ASP A 122 -2.85 12.26 -9.46
N MET A 123 -1.79 12.69 -8.81
CA MET A 123 -0.97 13.86 -9.18
C MET A 123 -0.40 13.81 -10.61
N ARG A 124 -0.35 12.64 -11.25
CA ARG A 124 0.08 12.48 -12.64
C ARG A 124 -1.05 12.71 -13.65
N SER A 125 -2.30 12.73 -13.19
CA SER A 125 -3.46 12.94 -14.06
C SER A 125 -3.54 14.39 -14.52
N PRO A 126 -3.52 14.68 -15.82
CA PRO A 126 -3.54 16.06 -16.34
C PRO A 126 -4.74 16.86 -15.84
N GLY A 127 -4.48 17.92 -15.08
CA GLY A 127 -5.48 18.89 -14.65
C GLY A 127 -6.38 18.44 -13.48
N ALA A 128 -6.15 17.28 -12.88
CA ALA A 128 -6.98 16.73 -11.81
C ALA A 128 -6.25 16.60 -10.47
N GLY A 129 -5.00 16.18 -10.47
CA GLY A 129 -4.26 15.89 -9.25
C GLY A 129 -3.90 17.12 -8.44
N ILE A 130 -4.55 17.30 -7.31
CA ILE A 130 -4.32 18.39 -6.36
C ILE A 130 -3.87 17.91 -4.98
N ASP A 131 -3.97 16.61 -4.71
CA ASP A 131 -3.55 16.04 -3.44
C ASP A 131 -2.24 15.24 -3.61
N PRO A 132 -1.11 15.76 -3.08
CA PRO A 132 0.19 15.10 -3.22
C PRO A 132 0.30 13.76 -2.46
N ARG A 133 -0.70 13.40 -1.66
CA ARG A 133 -0.76 12.11 -0.98
C ARG A 133 -1.30 10.99 -1.87
N ILE A 134 -1.87 11.35 -3.02
CA ILE A 134 -2.46 10.39 -3.97
C ILE A 134 -1.45 10.18 -5.08
N MET A 135 -0.54 9.23 -4.87
CA MET A 135 0.56 8.90 -5.77
C MET A 135 0.76 7.39 -5.87
N LEU A 136 1.40 6.97 -6.95
CA LEU A 136 1.87 5.61 -7.12
C LEU A 136 3.36 5.50 -6.79
N GLY A 137 3.74 4.35 -6.28
CA GLY A 137 5.16 4.03 -6.10
C GLY A 137 5.79 4.64 -4.86
N ASP A 138 4.98 5.08 -3.90
CA ASP A 138 5.40 5.60 -2.61
C ASP A 138 4.92 4.72 -1.45
N TYR A 139 5.35 5.08 -0.26
CA TYR A 139 4.87 4.62 1.02
C TYR A 139 4.97 5.74 2.05
N SER A 140 4.27 5.54 3.18
CA SER A 140 4.39 6.33 4.38
C SER A 140 3.59 7.65 4.39
N SER A 141 3.10 7.98 5.56
CA SER A 141 2.45 9.27 5.85
C SER A 141 3.40 10.48 5.78
N ASP A 142 4.72 10.23 5.64
CA ASP A 142 5.76 11.23 5.35
C ASP A 142 6.48 10.85 4.06
N ALA A 143 5.88 11.19 2.92
CA ALA A 143 6.39 10.87 1.59
C ALA A 143 7.77 11.51 1.31
N ILE A 144 8.07 12.66 1.94
CA ILE A 144 9.37 13.33 1.76
C ILE A 144 10.47 12.49 2.41
N ARG A 145 10.32 12.14 3.67
CA ARG A 145 11.28 11.28 4.38
C ARG A 145 11.43 9.93 3.70
N TYR A 146 10.33 9.32 3.26
CA TYR A 146 10.38 8.08 2.50
C TYR A 146 11.20 8.22 1.21
N ALA A 147 10.98 9.30 0.45
CA ALA A 147 11.73 9.56 -0.78
C ALA A 147 13.24 9.78 -0.51
N GLU A 148 13.60 10.50 0.55
CA GLU A 148 14.98 10.68 0.97
C GLU A 148 15.65 9.36 1.34
N ASP A 149 14.98 8.51 2.13
CA ASP A 149 15.45 7.17 2.49
C ASP A 149 15.63 6.27 1.26
N ARG A 150 14.72 6.35 0.29
CA ARG A 150 14.81 5.61 -0.99
C ARG A 150 15.98 6.09 -1.85
N LEU A 151 16.18 7.39 -1.98
CA LEU A 151 17.31 7.96 -2.72
C LEU A 151 18.65 7.55 -2.09
N LYS A 152 18.74 7.57 -0.77
CA LYS A 152 19.93 7.11 -0.05
C LYS A 152 20.19 5.63 -0.32
N LEU A 153 19.18 4.77 -0.16
CA LEU A 153 19.29 3.33 -0.43
C LEU A 153 19.76 3.05 -1.86
N LEU A 154 19.17 3.75 -2.85
CA LEU A 154 19.55 3.60 -4.26
C LEU A 154 21.01 4.02 -4.50
N SER A 155 21.45 5.13 -3.90
CA SER A 155 22.81 5.61 -4.02
C SER A 155 23.82 4.60 -3.44
N GLU A 156 23.57 4.09 -2.24
CA GLU A 156 24.41 3.10 -1.57
C GLU A 156 24.45 1.79 -2.37
N THR A 157 23.30 1.28 -2.80
CA THR A 157 23.22 0.05 -3.62
C THR A 157 23.95 0.21 -4.95
N THR A 158 23.84 1.37 -5.59
CA THR A 158 24.53 1.64 -6.86
C THR A 158 26.05 1.64 -6.67
N ALA A 159 26.55 2.24 -5.59
CA ALA A 159 27.98 2.23 -5.27
C ALA A 159 28.50 0.79 -5.03
N GLU A 160 27.75 -0.01 -4.24
CA GLU A 160 28.13 -1.42 -4.02
C GLU A 160 28.10 -2.26 -5.30
N LEU A 161 27.14 -2.02 -6.19
CA LEU A 161 27.06 -2.72 -7.47
C LEU A 161 28.26 -2.37 -8.36
N LEU A 162 28.65 -1.11 -8.42
CA LEU A 162 29.83 -0.68 -9.20
C LEU A 162 31.10 -1.35 -8.68
N GLU A 163 31.34 -1.38 -7.36
CA GLU A 163 32.48 -2.07 -6.79
C GLU A 163 32.48 -3.57 -7.13
N ARG A 164 31.34 -4.24 -7.06
CA ARG A 164 31.20 -5.66 -7.44
C ARG A 164 31.47 -5.88 -8.93
N TYR A 165 30.93 -5.04 -9.81
CA TYR A 165 31.16 -5.13 -11.25
C TYR A 165 32.62 -4.87 -11.62
N GLU A 166 33.27 -3.91 -10.97
CA GLU A 166 34.71 -3.67 -11.16
C GLU A 166 35.55 -4.87 -10.70
N ALA A 167 35.14 -5.55 -9.64
CA ALA A 167 35.80 -6.77 -9.15
C ALA A 167 35.55 -7.98 -10.08
N ASP A 168 34.36 -8.08 -10.68
CA ASP A 168 33.94 -9.19 -11.55
C ASP A 168 34.24 -8.97 -13.03
N ALA A 169 34.67 -7.75 -13.43
CA ALA A 169 34.93 -7.38 -14.83
C ALA A 169 36.11 -8.13 -15.50
N TYR A 170 36.67 -9.09 -14.80
CA TYR A 170 37.77 -9.96 -15.27
C TYR A 170 37.34 -11.42 -15.46
N LEU A 171 36.06 -11.70 -15.42
CA LEU A 171 35.48 -12.98 -15.76
C LEU A 171 34.81 -12.92 -17.14
#